data_a03eea2e868db3ae17b936eb8ed51ab3
#
_entry.id   a03eea2e868db3ae17b936eb8ed51ab3
#
_cell.length_a   1.000
_cell.length_b   1.000
_cell.length_c   1.000
_cell.angle_alpha   90.00
_cell.angle_beta   90.00
_cell.angle_gamma   90.00
#
_symmetry.space_group_name_H-M   'P 1'
#
loop_
_entity.id
_entity.type
_entity.pdbx_description
1 polymer ?
#
loop_
_entity_poly.entity_id
_entity_poly.type
_entity_poly.pdbx_seq_one_letter_code
_entity_poly.pdbx_strand_id
1 'polypeptide(L)'
;LALKVEDRYDANGNVTRKIDEAGNSSWYVYNTMNQLVYTVNSLGGVSGSVYDLNGKVIAQYQYTALQDVSGWASKDIVTAANVTVSKTTANLTRFVYNKDGLEIYRIDAEGAVTETQYNELGKVAHVLQYDKVVTLTGEALTADGIKTALTTAKASAQTQSYYYDALGRVIYSMNAAGYVTRNDYDALNRIIRVLDFRIATTLARNSTLAQMDGVYKASALPAYVIHYMYYDKLGRKVYDLNQHGILTRYRYDELGNL
;
A
#
# COMPACT_ATOMS: atom_id res chain seq x y z
N LEU A 1 -18.45 31.87 18.69
CA LEU A 1 -17.48 31.03 19.41
C LEU A 1 -16.65 30.33 18.33
N ALA A 2 -15.34 30.62 18.31
CA ALA A 2 -14.43 29.87 17.43
C ALA A 2 -14.43 28.42 17.89
N LEU A 3 -14.84 27.49 17.02
CA LEU A 3 -14.71 26.05 17.23
C LEU A 3 -13.21 25.75 17.31
N LYS A 4 -12.77 25.08 18.36
CA LYS A 4 -11.35 24.86 18.64
C LYS A 4 -11.09 23.36 18.60
N VAL A 5 -10.16 22.94 17.74
CA VAL A 5 -9.58 21.57 17.82
C VAL A 5 -8.80 21.44 19.12
N GLU A 6 -9.00 20.36 19.84
CA GLU A 6 -8.36 20.12 21.12
C GLU A 6 -7.82 18.69 21.21
N ASP A 7 -6.55 18.55 21.58
CA ASP A 7 -5.89 17.27 21.81
C ASP A 7 -5.64 17.05 23.31
N ARG A 8 -5.92 15.83 23.80
CA ARG A 8 -5.60 15.36 25.14
C ARG A 8 -4.49 14.32 25.06
N TYR A 9 -3.66 14.27 26.10
CA TYR A 9 -2.47 13.43 26.12
C TYR A 9 -2.39 12.62 27.41
N ASP A 10 -1.74 11.45 27.36
CA ASP A 10 -1.33 10.70 28.54
C ASP A 10 0.01 11.20 29.09
N ALA A 11 0.49 10.58 30.18
CA ALA A 11 1.75 10.93 30.82
C ALA A 11 2.99 10.64 29.93
N ASN A 12 2.85 9.80 28.90
CA ASN A 12 3.90 9.45 27.95
C ASN A 12 3.91 10.37 26.72
N GLY A 13 2.96 11.31 26.64
CA GLY A 13 2.82 12.24 25.52
C GLY A 13 2.03 11.67 24.32
N ASN A 14 1.37 10.54 24.48
CA ASN A 14 0.49 10.01 23.43
C ASN A 14 -0.84 10.77 23.40
N VAL A 15 -1.34 11.07 22.22
CA VAL A 15 -2.68 11.65 22.05
C VAL A 15 -3.72 10.60 22.42
N THR A 16 -4.49 10.82 23.48
CA THR A 16 -5.53 9.89 23.98
C THR A 16 -6.92 10.26 23.50
N ARG A 17 -7.16 11.54 23.20
CA ARG A 17 -8.42 12.04 22.68
C ARG A 17 -8.19 13.23 21.77
N LYS A 18 -8.91 13.29 20.65
CA LYS A 18 -9.03 14.47 19.80
C LYS A 18 -10.47 14.95 19.77
N ILE A 19 -10.67 16.25 19.85
CA ILE A 19 -11.98 16.89 19.72
C ILE A 19 -11.90 17.79 18.49
N ASP A 20 -12.78 17.54 17.51
CA ASP A 20 -12.83 18.34 16.29
C ASP A 20 -13.58 19.66 16.49
N GLU A 21 -13.60 20.51 15.46
CA GLU A 21 -14.29 21.79 15.47
C GLU A 21 -15.80 21.68 15.71
N ALA A 22 -16.41 20.53 15.41
CA ALA A 22 -17.82 20.25 15.67
C ALA A 22 -18.09 19.71 17.08
N GLY A 23 -17.03 19.51 17.89
CA GLY A 23 -17.12 18.93 19.24
C GLY A 23 -17.14 17.39 19.26
N ASN A 24 -16.96 16.72 18.11
CA ASN A 24 -16.90 15.27 18.07
C ASN A 24 -15.57 14.78 18.62
N SER A 25 -15.59 13.69 19.38
CA SER A 25 -14.39 13.11 19.98
C SER A 25 -13.99 11.81 19.30
N SER A 26 -12.67 11.62 19.14
CA SER A 26 -12.05 10.36 18.81
C SER A 26 -11.08 9.96 19.90
N TRP A 27 -11.06 8.69 20.28
CA TRP A 27 -10.20 8.17 21.35
C TRP A 27 -9.17 7.21 20.79
N TYR A 28 -7.98 7.27 21.38
CA TYR A 28 -6.81 6.49 21.01
C TYR A 28 -6.34 5.72 22.24
N VAL A 29 -6.28 4.40 22.13
CA VAL A 29 -5.97 3.51 23.25
C VAL A 29 -4.63 2.85 23.00
N TYR A 30 -3.74 2.94 23.97
CA TYR A 30 -2.40 2.40 23.89
C TYR A 30 -2.21 1.24 24.86
N ASN A 31 -1.32 0.30 24.50
CA ASN A 31 -0.86 -0.75 25.41
C ASN A 31 0.31 -0.26 26.29
N THR A 32 0.81 -1.11 27.16
CA THR A 32 1.93 -0.83 28.06
C THR A 32 3.26 -0.58 27.36
N MET A 33 3.37 -0.92 26.07
CA MET A 33 4.53 -0.67 25.20
C MET A 33 4.36 0.58 24.34
N ASN A 34 3.39 1.46 24.66
CA ASN A 34 3.07 2.67 23.91
C ASN A 34 2.63 2.44 22.46
N GLN A 35 2.08 1.28 22.14
CA GLN A 35 1.57 0.98 20.83
C GLN A 35 0.07 1.24 20.76
N LEU A 36 -0.42 1.89 19.70
CA LEU A 36 -1.83 2.21 19.48
C LEU A 36 -2.63 0.93 19.15
N VAL A 37 -3.38 0.43 20.13
CA VAL A 37 -4.14 -0.84 19.98
C VAL A 37 -5.58 -0.63 19.54
N TYR A 38 -6.21 0.52 19.85
CA TYR A 38 -7.54 0.87 19.35
C TYR A 38 -7.67 2.34 18.99
N THR A 39 -8.46 2.62 17.97
CA THR A 39 -9.07 3.92 17.71
C THR A 39 -10.57 3.80 17.77
N VAL A 40 -11.25 4.75 18.41
CA VAL A 40 -12.71 4.79 18.52
C VAL A 40 -13.18 6.18 18.11
N ASN A 41 -14.03 6.28 17.10
CA ASN A 41 -14.57 7.55 16.65
C ASN A 41 -15.81 7.96 17.46
N SER A 42 -16.30 9.16 17.24
CA SER A 42 -17.47 9.74 17.95
C SER A 42 -18.77 8.96 17.77
N LEU A 43 -18.88 8.17 16.71
CA LEU A 43 -20.04 7.31 16.42
C LEU A 43 -19.89 5.90 16.99
N GLY A 44 -18.77 5.62 17.68
CA GLY A 44 -18.51 4.29 18.24
C GLY A 44 -17.84 3.32 17.25
N GLY A 45 -17.46 3.76 16.04
CA GLY A 45 -16.70 2.92 15.11
C GLY A 45 -15.32 2.62 15.67
N VAL A 46 -14.93 1.33 15.71
CA VAL A 46 -13.66 0.86 16.30
C VAL A 46 -12.77 0.23 15.24
N SER A 47 -11.49 0.59 15.25
CA SER A 47 -10.43 -0.18 14.60
C SER A 47 -9.40 -0.62 15.64
N GLY A 48 -8.77 -1.79 15.43
CA GLY A 48 -7.80 -2.36 16.36
C GLY A 48 -6.56 -2.87 15.66
N SER A 49 -5.41 -2.84 16.36
CA SER A 49 -4.14 -3.36 15.85
C SER A 49 -3.52 -4.33 16.84
N VAL A 50 -2.90 -5.39 16.32
CA VAL A 50 -2.11 -6.36 17.08
C VAL A 50 -0.67 -6.30 16.57
N TYR A 51 0.26 -6.33 17.50
CA TYR A 51 1.68 -6.18 17.22
C TYR A 51 2.43 -7.47 17.57
N ASP A 52 3.52 -7.74 16.86
CA ASP A 52 4.52 -8.72 17.26
C ASP A 52 5.47 -8.16 18.32
N LEU A 53 6.40 -8.97 18.79
CA LEU A 53 7.40 -8.59 19.80
C LEU A 53 8.39 -7.51 19.29
N ASN A 54 8.48 -7.30 17.97
CA ASN A 54 9.33 -6.28 17.35
C ASN A 54 8.56 -4.96 17.08
N GLY A 55 7.28 -4.88 17.48
CA GLY A 55 6.43 -3.71 17.26
C GLY A 55 5.85 -3.60 15.85
N LYS A 56 5.90 -4.65 15.02
CA LYS A 56 5.24 -4.69 13.72
C LYS A 56 3.77 -5.05 13.87
N VAL A 57 2.90 -4.38 13.13
CA VAL A 57 1.47 -4.72 13.08
C VAL A 57 1.30 -6.03 12.32
N ILE A 58 0.86 -7.09 13.00
CA ILE A 58 0.60 -8.41 12.39
C ILE A 58 -0.87 -8.66 12.10
N ALA A 59 -1.78 -7.89 12.71
CA ALA A 59 -3.20 -7.97 12.44
C ALA A 59 -3.88 -6.61 12.66
N GLN A 60 -4.86 -6.31 11.80
CA GLN A 60 -5.74 -5.14 11.93
C GLN A 60 -7.19 -5.60 11.91
N TYR A 61 -7.97 -5.07 12.84
CA TYR A 61 -9.39 -5.31 12.97
C TYR A 61 -10.19 -4.06 12.61
N GLN A 62 -11.18 -4.21 11.75
CA GLN A 62 -12.25 -3.23 11.56
C GLN A 62 -13.52 -3.84 12.14
N TYR A 63 -13.94 -3.36 13.29
CA TYR A 63 -15.10 -3.91 13.99
C TYR A 63 -16.40 -3.48 13.30
N THR A 64 -17.34 -4.42 13.13
CA THR A 64 -18.64 -4.15 12.51
C THR A 64 -19.67 -3.66 13.53
N ALA A 65 -19.50 -4.04 14.80
CA ALA A 65 -20.30 -3.52 15.89
C ALA A 65 -19.77 -2.18 16.38
N LEU A 66 -20.67 -1.28 16.74
CA LEU A 66 -20.31 0.00 17.33
C LEU A 66 -20.08 -0.15 18.84
N GLN A 67 -19.06 0.54 19.35
CA GLN A 67 -18.81 0.73 20.76
C GLN A 67 -19.79 1.76 21.32
N ASP A 68 -20.42 1.48 22.45
CA ASP A 68 -21.15 2.50 23.20
C ASP A 68 -20.16 3.52 23.80
N VAL A 69 -20.23 4.73 23.31
CA VAL A 69 -19.38 5.85 23.74
C VAL A 69 -20.16 6.93 24.52
N SER A 70 -21.44 6.67 24.85
CA SER A 70 -22.31 7.64 25.52
C SER A 70 -21.75 8.16 26.84
N GLY A 71 -21.03 7.31 27.59
CA GLY A 71 -20.35 7.67 28.84
C GLY A 71 -18.91 8.17 28.68
N TRP A 72 -18.43 8.43 27.45
CA TRP A 72 -17.01 8.76 27.21
C TRP A 72 -16.76 10.25 27.01
N ALA A 73 -17.80 11.07 26.87
CA ALA A 73 -17.67 12.51 26.60
C ALA A 73 -16.81 13.27 27.63
N SER A 74 -16.75 12.78 28.89
CA SER A 74 -15.92 13.35 29.96
C SER A 74 -14.58 12.62 30.18
N LYS A 75 -14.29 11.56 29.39
CA LYS A 75 -13.07 10.77 29.56
C LYS A 75 -11.98 11.26 28.62
N ASP A 76 -10.91 11.78 29.15
CA ASP A 76 -9.71 12.12 28.38
C ASP A 76 -8.86 10.86 28.09
N ILE A 77 -8.93 9.85 28.93
CA ILE A 77 -8.22 8.57 28.78
C ILE A 77 -9.24 7.42 28.79
N VAL A 78 -9.12 6.56 27.78
CA VAL A 78 -9.85 5.31 27.64
C VAL A 78 -8.83 4.18 27.57
N THR A 79 -9.08 3.08 28.26
CA THR A 79 -8.22 1.89 28.29
C THR A 79 -8.78 0.78 27.40
N ALA A 80 -7.98 -0.24 27.08
CA ALA A 80 -8.44 -1.40 26.33
C ALA A 80 -9.62 -2.13 27.00
N ALA A 81 -9.72 -2.11 28.32
CA ALA A 81 -10.85 -2.68 29.07
C ALA A 81 -12.18 -1.95 28.82
N ASN A 82 -12.16 -0.71 28.36
CA ASN A 82 -13.36 0.03 28.00
C ASN A 82 -13.90 -0.33 26.60
N VAL A 83 -13.07 -0.95 25.74
CA VAL A 83 -13.46 -1.36 24.39
C VAL A 83 -14.04 -2.78 24.46
N THR A 84 -15.35 -2.89 24.25
CA THR A 84 -16.13 -4.13 24.49
C THR A 84 -16.59 -4.81 23.21
N VAL A 85 -16.25 -4.27 22.03
CA VAL A 85 -16.61 -4.89 20.73
C VAL A 85 -15.94 -6.25 20.52
N SER A 86 -16.68 -7.17 19.90
CA SER A 86 -16.21 -8.54 19.70
C SER A 86 -15.33 -8.67 18.45
N LYS A 87 -14.19 -9.33 18.59
CA LYS A 87 -13.31 -9.68 17.46
C LYS A 87 -13.96 -10.70 16.50
N THR A 88 -14.93 -11.48 16.94
CA THR A 88 -15.55 -12.54 16.12
C THR A 88 -16.37 -12.02 14.94
N THR A 89 -16.80 -10.76 15.00
CA THR A 89 -17.58 -10.11 13.94
C THR A 89 -16.78 -9.03 13.21
N ALA A 90 -15.48 -8.91 13.48
CA ALA A 90 -14.64 -7.90 12.86
C ALA A 90 -14.03 -8.41 11.55
N ASN A 91 -13.89 -7.50 10.59
CA ASN A 91 -13.07 -7.73 9.41
C ASN A 91 -11.58 -7.72 9.82
N LEU A 92 -10.88 -8.80 9.53
CA LEU A 92 -9.50 -9.01 9.97
C LEU A 92 -8.53 -9.06 8.78
N THR A 93 -7.62 -8.10 8.72
CA THR A 93 -6.47 -8.14 7.79
C THR A 93 -5.22 -8.58 8.55
N ARG A 94 -4.43 -9.48 7.98
CA ARG A 94 -3.21 -10.02 8.59
C ARG A 94 -1.99 -9.72 7.73
N PHE A 95 -0.85 -9.55 8.38
CA PHE A 95 0.41 -9.21 7.73
C PHE A 95 1.51 -10.16 8.19
N VAL A 96 2.36 -10.57 7.25
CA VAL A 96 3.55 -11.37 7.55
C VAL A 96 4.77 -10.68 6.96
N TYR A 97 5.82 -10.60 7.74
CA TYR A 97 7.06 -9.92 7.40
C TYR A 97 8.21 -10.92 7.26
N ASN A 98 9.18 -10.59 6.42
CA ASN A 98 10.45 -11.31 6.37
C ASN A 98 11.38 -10.84 7.50
N LYS A 99 12.57 -11.46 7.59
CA LYS A 99 13.61 -11.11 8.57
C LYS A 99 14.09 -9.66 8.49
N ASP A 100 13.97 -9.02 7.34
CA ASP A 100 14.36 -7.62 7.11
C ASP A 100 13.23 -6.63 7.45
N GLY A 101 12.08 -7.17 7.94
CA GLY A 101 10.91 -6.39 8.33
C GLY A 101 10.08 -5.88 7.15
N LEU A 102 10.25 -6.44 5.94
CA LEU A 102 9.45 -6.15 4.78
C LEU A 102 8.19 -7.03 4.76
N GLU A 103 7.02 -6.46 4.45
CA GLU A 103 5.75 -7.20 4.33
C GLU A 103 5.81 -8.12 3.12
N ILE A 104 5.74 -9.43 3.36
CA ILE A 104 5.78 -10.46 2.31
C ILE A 104 4.40 -11.05 2.01
N TYR A 105 3.49 -11.06 2.98
CA TYR A 105 2.10 -11.46 2.77
C TYR A 105 1.15 -10.52 3.46
N ARG A 106 0.04 -10.23 2.77
CA ARG A 106 -1.16 -9.61 3.29
C ARG A 106 -2.34 -10.51 2.99
N ILE A 107 -3.16 -10.78 4.00
CA ILE A 107 -4.37 -11.57 3.88
C ILE A 107 -5.53 -10.69 4.34
N ASP A 108 -6.49 -10.43 3.46
CA ASP A 108 -7.65 -9.61 3.79
C ASP A 108 -8.71 -10.39 4.60
N ALA A 109 -9.81 -9.72 4.90
CA ALA A 109 -10.89 -10.29 5.71
C ALA A 109 -11.62 -11.45 5.01
N GLU A 110 -11.63 -11.47 3.71
CA GLU A 110 -12.21 -12.51 2.86
C GLU A 110 -11.29 -13.71 2.67
N GLY A 111 -10.01 -13.60 3.09
CA GLY A 111 -8.98 -14.62 2.95
C GLY A 111 -8.22 -14.55 1.62
N ALA A 112 -8.36 -13.46 0.86
CA ALA A 112 -7.56 -13.25 -0.35
C ALA A 112 -6.12 -12.90 0.04
N VAL A 113 -5.15 -13.50 -0.66
CA VAL A 113 -3.73 -13.38 -0.35
C VAL A 113 -3.03 -12.54 -1.41
N THR A 114 -2.31 -11.53 -0.94
CA THR A 114 -1.32 -10.79 -1.73
C THR A 114 0.07 -11.13 -1.21
N GLU A 115 0.96 -11.59 -2.10
CA GLU A 115 2.38 -11.82 -1.81
C GLU A 115 3.21 -10.72 -2.46
N THR A 116 4.14 -10.15 -1.70
CA THR A 116 5.13 -9.19 -2.20
C THR A 116 6.52 -9.82 -2.12
N GLN A 117 7.18 -9.95 -3.27
CA GLN A 117 8.53 -10.43 -3.38
C GLN A 117 9.49 -9.28 -3.65
N TYR A 118 10.63 -9.30 -3.00
CA TYR A 118 11.63 -8.23 -3.07
C TYR A 118 12.91 -8.75 -3.73
N ASN A 119 13.62 -7.86 -4.42
CA ASN A 119 14.97 -8.13 -4.91
C ASN A 119 16.00 -7.97 -3.78
N GLU A 120 17.27 -8.26 -4.08
CA GLU A 120 18.40 -8.15 -3.12
C GLU A 120 18.59 -6.73 -2.54
N LEU A 121 18.07 -5.71 -3.20
CA LEU A 121 18.11 -4.30 -2.74
C LEU A 121 16.86 -3.91 -1.93
N GLY A 122 15.99 -4.86 -1.58
CA GLY A 122 14.76 -4.60 -0.84
C GLY A 122 13.67 -3.87 -1.63
N LYS A 123 13.78 -3.80 -2.98
CA LYS A 123 12.74 -3.22 -3.85
C LYS A 123 11.76 -4.28 -4.29
N VAL A 124 10.48 -3.92 -4.43
CA VAL A 124 9.43 -4.83 -4.88
C VAL A 124 9.74 -5.36 -6.27
N ALA A 125 10.04 -6.66 -6.39
CA ALA A 125 10.27 -7.33 -7.66
C ALA A 125 8.96 -7.85 -8.27
N HIS A 126 8.11 -8.48 -7.45
CA HIS A 126 6.84 -9.03 -7.88
C HIS A 126 5.76 -8.79 -6.83
N VAL A 127 4.54 -8.55 -7.31
CA VAL A 127 3.31 -8.57 -6.50
C VAL A 127 2.42 -9.65 -7.08
N LEU A 128 2.06 -10.64 -6.27
CA LEU A 128 1.24 -11.78 -6.65
C LEU A 128 -0.10 -11.68 -5.93
N GLN A 129 -1.19 -11.65 -6.68
CA GLN A 129 -2.55 -11.74 -6.17
C GLN A 129 -3.09 -13.13 -6.48
N TYR A 130 -3.33 -13.91 -5.45
CA TYR A 130 -3.80 -15.29 -5.60
C TYR A 130 -5.29 -15.33 -5.89
N ASP A 131 -5.70 -16.24 -6.77
CA ASP A 131 -7.09 -16.41 -7.24
C ASP A 131 -7.95 -17.23 -6.27
N LYS A 132 -7.35 -17.76 -5.22
CA LYS A 132 -8.02 -18.57 -4.19
C LYS A 132 -7.95 -17.88 -2.84
N VAL A 133 -9.06 -17.92 -2.13
CA VAL A 133 -9.08 -17.56 -0.73
C VAL A 133 -8.58 -18.73 0.13
N VAL A 134 -7.89 -18.40 1.20
CA VAL A 134 -7.39 -19.41 2.15
C VAL A 134 -8.05 -19.21 3.51
N THR A 135 -8.40 -20.31 4.16
CA THR A 135 -8.89 -20.27 5.53
C THR A 135 -7.70 -20.42 6.47
N LEU A 136 -7.43 -19.37 7.23
CA LEU A 136 -6.33 -19.30 8.19
C LEU A 136 -6.90 -18.91 9.56
N THR A 137 -6.37 -19.51 10.62
CA THR A 137 -6.80 -19.25 12.00
C THR A 137 -5.75 -18.45 12.74
N GLY A 138 -6.20 -17.66 13.73
CA GLY A 138 -5.34 -16.85 14.57
C GLY A 138 -4.93 -15.52 13.94
N GLU A 139 -4.25 -14.70 14.73
CA GLU A 139 -3.75 -13.38 14.35
C GLU A 139 -2.31 -13.47 13.78
N ALA A 140 -1.46 -14.21 14.46
CA ALA A 140 -0.07 -14.43 14.04
C ALA A 140 0.02 -15.57 13.03
N LEU A 141 0.49 -15.26 11.84
CA LEU A 141 0.71 -16.22 10.74
C LEU A 141 2.19 -16.34 10.43
N THR A 142 2.57 -17.47 9.84
CA THR A 142 3.93 -17.69 9.34
C THR A 142 3.95 -17.77 7.82
N ALA A 143 5.07 -17.38 7.21
CA ALA A 143 5.26 -17.49 5.77
C ALA A 143 5.06 -18.92 5.25
N ASP A 144 5.59 -19.91 5.95
CA ASP A 144 5.46 -21.32 5.58
C ASP A 144 4.01 -21.82 5.70
N GLY A 145 3.27 -21.36 6.71
CA GLY A 145 1.86 -21.68 6.88
C GLY A 145 1.02 -21.17 5.71
N ILE A 146 1.25 -19.92 5.27
CA ILE A 146 0.57 -19.36 4.11
C ILE A 146 0.96 -20.09 2.82
N LYS A 147 2.25 -20.33 2.61
CA LYS A 147 2.75 -21.08 1.45
C LYS A 147 2.10 -22.46 1.34
N THR A 148 1.99 -23.16 2.47
CA THR A 148 1.32 -24.47 2.56
C THR A 148 -0.15 -24.35 2.22
N ALA A 149 -0.87 -23.36 2.77
CA ALA A 149 -2.28 -23.14 2.49
C ALA A 149 -2.53 -22.85 1.00
N LEU A 150 -1.70 -22.02 0.36
CA LEU A 150 -1.78 -21.72 -1.07
C LEU A 150 -1.53 -22.96 -1.94
N THR A 151 -0.54 -23.78 -1.59
CA THR A 151 -0.26 -25.05 -2.28
C THR A 151 -1.44 -26.03 -2.16
N THR A 152 -2.01 -26.16 -0.97
CA THR A 152 -3.16 -27.04 -0.70
C THR A 152 -4.40 -26.56 -1.47
N ALA A 153 -4.63 -25.26 -1.57
CA ALA A 153 -5.70 -24.66 -2.35
C ALA A 153 -5.48 -24.75 -3.86
N LYS A 154 -4.30 -25.20 -4.32
CA LYS A 154 -3.89 -25.17 -5.74
C LYS A 154 -4.11 -23.79 -6.36
N ALA A 155 -3.71 -22.75 -5.62
CA ALA A 155 -3.86 -21.39 -6.03
C ALA A 155 -2.94 -21.06 -7.20
N SER A 156 -3.44 -20.29 -8.16
CA SER A 156 -2.63 -19.58 -9.16
C SER A 156 -2.57 -18.09 -8.80
N ALA A 157 -1.62 -17.36 -9.38
CA ALA A 157 -1.46 -15.96 -9.06
C ALA A 157 -1.40 -15.08 -10.31
N GLN A 158 -2.13 -13.97 -10.26
CA GLN A 158 -1.91 -12.84 -11.15
C GLN A 158 -0.70 -12.07 -10.65
N THR A 159 0.35 -11.98 -11.48
CA THR A 159 1.63 -11.41 -11.07
C THR A 159 1.92 -10.12 -11.82
N GLN A 160 2.22 -9.06 -11.08
CA GLN A 160 2.82 -7.84 -11.59
C GLN A 160 4.32 -7.84 -11.27
N SER A 161 5.18 -7.49 -12.23
CA SER A 161 6.65 -7.53 -12.08
C SER A 161 7.25 -6.17 -12.37
N TYR A 162 8.36 -5.84 -11.69
CA TYR A 162 9.05 -4.57 -11.80
C TYR A 162 10.55 -4.81 -12.01
N TYR A 163 11.15 -4.05 -12.92
CA TYR A 163 12.57 -4.13 -13.26
C TYR A 163 13.20 -2.75 -13.10
N TYR A 164 14.34 -2.71 -12.44
CA TYR A 164 14.97 -1.49 -11.99
C TYR A 164 16.31 -1.25 -12.68
N ASP A 165 16.65 0.02 -12.91
CA ASP A 165 18.00 0.41 -13.30
C ASP A 165 18.95 0.46 -12.09
N ALA A 166 20.21 0.77 -12.36
CA ALA A 166 21.25 0.89 -11.33
C ALA A 166 20.98 2.02 -10.30
N LEU A 167 20.14 3.01 -10.65
CA LEU A 167 19.69 4.07 -9.75
C LEU A 167 18.45 3.68 -8.96
N GLY A 168 17.91 2.48 -9.18
CA GLY A 168 16.73 1.96 -8.51
C GLY A 168 15.41 2.55 -8.98
N ARG A 169 15.36 3.07 -10.23
CA ARG A 169 14.13 3.53 -10.88
C ARG A 169 13.50 2.39 -11.68
N VAL A 170 12.16 2.32 -11.69
CA VAL A 170 11.42 1.30 -12.45
C VAL A 170 11.54 1.60 -13.94
N ILE A 171 12.36 0.85 -14.68
CA ILE A 171 12.46 0.97 -16.14
C ILE A 171 11.33 0.19 -16.82
N TYR A 172 11.04 -1.03 -16.34
CA TYR A 172 9.95 -1.84 -16.87
C TYR A 172 9.00 -2.26 -15.76
N SER A 173 7.72 -2.29 -16.11
CA SER A 173 6.71 -3.05 -15.37
C SER A 173 6.00 -4.00 -16.33
N MET A 174 5.65 -5.20 -15.84
CA MET A 174 4.90 -6.21 -16.58
C MET A 174 3.66 -6.56 -15.78
N ASN A 175 2.48 -6.38 -16.37
CA ASN A 175 1.22 -6.71 -15.70
C ASN A 175 0.92 -8.21 -15.74
N ALA A 176 -0.19 -8.62 -15.11
CA ALA A 176 -0.60 -10.02 -15.02
C ALA A 176 -0.85 -10.67 -16.42
N ALA A 177 -1.28 -9.92 -17.40
CA ALA A 177 -1.51 -10.39 -18.76
C ALA A 177 -0.23 -10.42 -19.62
N GLY A 178 0.93 -10.01 -19.07
CA GLY A 178 2.21 -10.00 -19.79
C GLY A 178 2.46 -8.75 -20.64
N TYR A 179 1.61 -7.74 -20.55
CA TYR A 179 1.89 -6.45 -21.21
C TYR A 179 2.94 -5.69 -20.43
N VAL A 180 3.86 -5.08 -21.17
CA VAL A 180 5.02 -4.36 -20.62
C VAL A 180 4.86 -2.88 -20.84
N THR A 181 5.16 -2.09 -19.81
CA THR A 181 5.38 -0.64 -19.89
C THR A 181 6.86 -0.35 -19.65
N ARG A 182 7.45 0.51 -20.48
CA ARG A 182 8.82 1.02 -20.32
C ARG A 182 8.78 2.51 -20.00
N ASN A 183 9.55 2.90 -18.98
CA ASN A 183 9.77 4.30 -18.61
C ASN A 183 11.21 4.71 -18.98
N ASP A 184 11.35 5.85 -19.65
CA ASP A 184 12.63 6.50 -19.84
C ASP A 184 12.71 7.78 -19.01
N TYR A 185 13.86 8.03 -18.43
CA TYR A 185 14.09 9.12 -17.47
C TYR A 185 15.11 10.12 -17.97
N ASP A 186 14.97 11.39 -17.59
CA ASP A 186 16.00 12.40 -17.73
C ASP A 186 17.04 12.32 -16.60
N ALA A 187 18.05 13.20 -16.67
CA ALA A 187 19.11 13.29 -15.68
C ALA A 187 18.63 13.75 -14.29
N LEU A 188 17.43 14.34 -14.20
CA LEU A 188 16.78 14.76 -12.95
C LEU A 188 15.79 13.72 -12.40
N ASN A 189 15.84 12.47 -12.90
CA ASN A 189 14.98 11.36 -12.50
C ASN A 189 13.47 11.55 -12.80
N ARG A 190 13.12 12.42 -13.77
CA ARG A 190 11.74 12.61 -14.21
C ARG A 190 11.47 11.72 -15.41
N ILE A 191 10.27 11.11 -15.47
CA ILE A 191 9.83 10.31 -16.62
C ILE A 191 9.59 11.26 -17.80
N ILE A 192 10.35 11.10 -18.88
CA ILE A 192 10.22 11.90 -20.11
C ILE A 192 9.50 11.14 -21.23
N ARG A 193 9.42 9.80 -21.10
CA ARG A 193 8.79 8.97 -22.11
C ARG A 193 8.24 7.69 -21.46
N VAL A 194 7.02 7.32 -21.82
CA VAL A 194 6.41 6.04 -21.47
C VAL A 194 6.05 5.31 -22.75
N LEU A 195 6.42 4.04 -22.85
CA LEU A 195 6.05 3.15 -23.96
C LEU A 195 5.21 2.00 -23.39
N ASP A 196 3.97 1.90 -23.82
CA ASP A 196 3.06 0.81 -23.48
C ASP A 196 3.00 -0.19 -24.65
N PHE A 197 3.62 -1.35 -24.48
CA PHE A 197 3.66 -2.38 -25.52
C PHE A 197 2.33 -3.10 -25.63
N ARG A 198 1.85 -3.27 -26.88
CA ARG A 198 0.51 -3.80 -27.21
C ARG A 198 0.48 -5.30 -27.44
N ILE A 199 1.63 -5.94 -27.39
CA ILE A 199 1.79 -7.40 -27.54
C ILE A 199 2.32 -7.92 -26.20
N ALA A 200 1.62 -8.91 -25.65
CA ALA A 200 2.08 -9.56 -24.42
C ALA A 200 3.42 -10.25 -24.68
N THR A 201 4.32 -10.13 -23.72
CA THR A 201 5.65 -10.72 -23.80
C THR A 201 5.62 -12.24 -23.63
N THR A 202 6.55 -12.93 -24.30
CA THR A 202 6.85 -14.34 -24.03
C THR A 202 7.94 -14.52 -22.97
N LEU A 203 8.53 -13.42 -22.49
CA LEU A 203 9.54 -13.47 -21.44
C LEU A 203 8.93 -13.95 -20.12
N ALA A 204 9.68 -14.77 -19.42
CA ALA A 204 9.28 -15.21 -18.08
C ALA A 204 9.30 -14.03 -17.08
N ARG A 205 8.48 -14.11 -16.03
CA ARG A 205 8.37 -13.04 -15.03
C ARG A 205 9.64 -12.81 -14.22
N ASN A 206 10.47 -13.86 -14.10
CA ASN A 206 11.80 -13.78 -13.48
C ASN A 206 12.92 -13.46 -14.46
N SER A 207 12.59 -12.96 -15.66
CA SER A 207 13.60 -12.52 -16.63
C SER A 207 14.47 -11.42 -16.04
N THR A 208 15.73 -11.38 -16.47
CA THR A 208 16.68 -10.34 -16.06
C THR A 208 16.40 -9.02 -16.79
N LEU A 209 16.91 -7.91 -16.24
CA LEU A 209 16.85 -6.62 -16.91
C LEU A 209 17.47 -6.69 -18.33
N ALA A 210 18.61 -7.42 -18.49
CA ALA A 210 19.26 -7.59 -19.78
C ALA A 210 18.37 -8.29 -20.82
N GLN A 211 17.58 -9.28 -20.40
CA GLN A 211 16.59 -9.93 -21.26
C GLN A 211 15.47 -8.98 -21.65
N MET A 212 14.97 -8.18 -20.73
CA MET A 212 13.99 -7.12 -21.00
C MET A 212 14.56 -6.09 -22.00
N ASP A 213 15.78 -5.64 -21.78
CA ASP A 213 16.47 -4.69 -22.68
C ASP A 213 16.65 -5.29 -24.08
N GLY A 214 16.96 -6.57 -24.21
CA GLY A 214 17.09 -7.27 -25.48
C GLY A 214 15.82 -7.23 -26.34
N VAL A 215 14.66 -7.17 -25.74
CA VAL A 215 13.36 -7.06 -26.44
C VAL A 215 12.91 -5.61 -26.58
N TYR A 216 12.98 -4.82 -25.52
CA TYR A 216 12.29 -3.53 -25.42
C TYR A 216 13.21 -2.30 -25.61
N LYS A 217 14.49 -2.51 -25.86
CA LYS A 217 15.46 -1.51 -26.37
C LYS A 217 16.09 -1.88 -27.73
N ALA A 218 15.64 -2.99 -28.32
CA ALA A 218 16.12 -3.41 -29.65
C ALA A 218 15.79 -2.37 -30.74
N SER A 219 16.45 -2.47 -31.87
CA SER A 219 16.20 -1.59 -33.04
C SER A 219 14.79 -1.79 -33.64
N ALA A 220 14.22 -3.00 -33.54
CA ALA A 220 12.87 -3.33 -33.95
C ALA A 220 12.03 -3.60 -32.70
N LEU A 221 11.31 -2.58 -32.23
CA LEU A 221 10.41 -2.72 -31.06
C LEU A 221 9.10 -3.40 -31.42
N PRO A 222 8.51 -4.18 -30.49
CA PRO A 222 7.11 -4.61 -30.61
C PRO A 222 6.16 -3.41 -30.72
N ALA A 223 4.93 -3.62 -31.23
CA ALA A 223 3.93 -2.56 -31.34
C ALA A 223 3.67 -1.91 -29.96
N TYR A 224 3.71 -0.59 -29.88
CA TYR A 224 3.56 0.18 -28.64
C TYR A 224 2.75 1.47 -28.86
N VAL A 225 2.26 2.03 -27.76
CA VAL A 225 1.77 3.40 -27.66
C VAL A 225 2.83 4.20 -26.91
N ILE A 226 3.05 5.45 -27.32
CA ILE A 226 4.07 6.30 -26.72
C ILE A 226 3.47 7.60 -26.22
N HIS A 227 3.95 8.04 -25.05
CA HIS A 227 3.70 9.33 -24.44
C HIS A 227 5.01 10.02 -24.14
N TYR A 228 5.12 11.30 -24.48
CA TYR A 228 6.25 12.16 -24.14
C TYR A 228 5.82 13.21 -23.13
N MET A 229 6.64 13.42 -22.10
CA MET A 229 6.41 14.41 -21.06
C MET A 229 7.52 15.45 -21.06
N TYR A 230 7.13 16.72 -20.99
CA TYR A 230 8.05 17.85 -20.95
C TYR A 230 7.86 18.65 -19.67
N TYR A 231 8.94 19.14 -19.12
CA TYR A 231 8.97 19.81 -17.83
C TYR A 231 9.58 21.22 -17.93
N ASP A 232 9.12 22.11 -17.09
CA ASP A 232 9.74 23.43 -16.91
C ASP A 232 10.99 23.34 -16.02
N LYS A 233 11.64 24.50 -15.81
CA LYS A 233 12.84 24.61 -14.97
C LYS A 233 12.58 24.30 -13.49
N LEU A 234 11.33 24.38 -13.04
CA LEU A 234 10.91 24.06 -11.68
C LEU A 234 10.50 22.58 -11.53
N GLY A 235 10.63 21.77 -12.60
CA GLY A 235 10.29 20.35 -12.58
C GLY A 235 8.80 20.04 -12.72
N ARG A 236 7.95 21.01 -13.06
CA ARG A 236 6.51 20.83 -13.28
C ARG A 236 6.25 20.38 -14.72
N LYS A 237 5.38 19.38 -14.92
CA LYS A 237 5.01 18.89 -16.25
C LYS A 237 4.24 19.97 -17.02
N VAL A 238 4.76 20.47 -18.13
CA VAL A 238 4.13 21.54 -18.93
C VAL A 238 3.50 21.03 -20.21
N TYR A 239 3.95 19.89 -20.74
CA TYR A 239 3.33 19.28 -21.90
C TYR A 239 3.29 17.75 -21.76
N ASP A 240 2.25 17.17 -22.34
CA ASP A 240 2.09 15.74 -22.58
C ASP A 240 1.71 15.54 -24.05
N LEU A 241 2.50 14.78 -24.79
CA LEU A 241 2.29 14.49 -26.21
C LEU A 241 2.05 13.00 -26.39
N ASN A 242 0.88 12.63 -26.89
CA ASN A 242 0.54 11.23 -27.17
C ASN A 242 0.99 10.80 -28.58
N GLN A 243 0.86 9.51 -28.88
CA GLN A 243 1.22 8.91 -30.19
C GLN A 243 0.46 9.49 -31.40
N HIS A 244 -0.70 10.12 -31.19
CA HIS A 244 -1.50 10.72 -32.27
C HIS A 244 -1.14 12.20 -32.50
N GLY A 245 -0.09 12.68 -31.86
CA GLY A 245 0.33 14.09 -31.95
C GLY A 245 -0.55 15.07 -31.18
N ILE A 246 -1.43 14.54 -30.30
CA ILE A 246 -2.26 15.41 -29.44
C ILE A 246 -1.38 15.90 -28.29
N LEU A 247 -1.27 17.23 -28.22
CA LEU A 247 -0.50 17.95 -27.21
C LEU A 247 -1.43 18.51 -26.15
N THR A 248 -1.28 18.05 -24.91
CA THR A 248 -1.92 18.64 -23.74
C THR A 248 -0.93 19.62 -23.07
N ARG A 249 -1.37 20.84 -22.82
CA ARG A 249 -0.56 21.86 -22.13
C ARG A 249 -1.08 22.06 -20.71
N TYR A 250 -0.16 22.09 -19.74
CA TYR A 250 -0.42 22.42 -18.33
C TYR A 250 0.12 23.83 -18.04
N ARG A 251 -0.68 24.67 -17.40
CA ARG A 251 -0.30 26.01 -16.98
C ARG A 251 -0.41 26.11 -15.47
N TYR A 252 0.57 26.73 -14.86
CA TYR A 252 0.62 26.92 -13.41
C TYR A 252 0.63 28.40 -13.09
N ASP A 253 -0.07 28.78 -12.02
CA ASP A 253 0.01 30.13 -11.46
C ASP A 253 1.35 30.34 -10.70
N GLU A 254 1.54 31.55 -10.16
CA GLU A 254 2.73 31.90 -9.39
C GLU A 254 2.89 31.09 -8.10
N LEU A 255 1.78 30.55 -7.57
CA LEU A 255 1.76 29.70 -6.38
C LEU A 255 1.97 28.21 -6.73
N GLY A 256 2.04 27.86 -8.02
CA GLY A 256 2.23 26.49 -8.49
C GLY A 256 0.94 25.67 -8.61
N ASN A 257 -0.24 26.28 -8.51
CA ASN A 257 -1.50 25.62 -8.77
C ASN A 257 -1.76 25.48 -10.28
N LEU A 258 -2.35 24.31 -10.69
CA LEU A 258 -2.71 23.98 -12.08
C LEU A 258 -3.97 24.72 -12.51
#